data_553cbc9e109e1181d31f0ef2fae1c10b
#
_entry.id   553cbc9e109e1181d31f0ef2fae1c10b
#
_cell.length_a   1.000
_cell.length_b   1.000
_cell.length_c   1.000
_cell.angle_alpha   90.00
_cell.angle_beta   90.00
_cell.angle_gamma   90.00
#
_symmetry.space_group_name_H-M   'P 1'
#
loop_
_entity.id
_entity.type
_entity.pdbx_description
1 polymer ?
#
loop_
_entity_poly.entity_id
_entity_poly.type
_entity_poly.pdbx_seq_one_letter_code
_entity_poly.pdbx_strand_id
1 'polypeptide(L)'
;MTYAWLALAGDAYAQSAATLRIESLAASCAGCHGTNGRAAAGSAMPRLAGMPRDRFAAQMRAFQENRRPATVMHQIAKGYDAEQIHELAAYFERQGP
;
A
#
# COMPACT_ATOMS: atom_id res chain seq x y z
N MET A 1 19.12 5.26 -35.14
CA MET A 1 19.55 4.21 -34.19
C MET A 1 19.78 4.72 -32.76
N THR A 2 20.12 6.00 -32.58
CA THR A 2 20.35 6.58 -31.24
C THR A 2 19.09 6.82 -30.43
N TYR A 3 17.92 6.90 -31.05
CA TYR A 3 16.66 7.24 -30.36
C TYR A 3 16.03 6.09 -29.57
N ALA A 4 16.30 4.83 -29.92
CA ALA A 4 15.72 3.66 -29.26
C ALA A 4 16.25 3.48 -27.82
N TRP A 5 17.47 3.87 -27.57
CA TRP A 5 18.09 3.77 -26.24
C TRP A 5 17.53 4.82 -25.24
N LEU A 6 17.20 6.01 -25.72
CA LEU A 6 16.61 7.07 -24.90
C LEU A 6 15.19 6.71 -24.47
N ALA A 7 14.41 6.04 -25.31
CA ALA A 7 13.07 5.59 -24.95
C ALA A 7 13.09 4.54 -23.82
N LEU A 8 14.01 3.58 -23.89
CA LEU A 8 14.17 2.54 -22.85
C LEU A 8 14.58 3.13 -21.51
N ALA A 9 15.45 4.14 -21.51
CA ALA A 9 15.87 4.83 -20.28
C ALA A 9 14.69 5.59 -19.64
N GLY A 10 13.84 6.24 -20.44
CA GLY A 10 12.67 6.96 -19.98
C GLY A 10 11.65 6.04 -19.28
N ASP A 11 11.40 4.86 -19.85
CA ASP A 11 10.50 3.88 -19.24
C ASP A 11 11.03 3.36 -17.90
N ALA A 12 12.34 3.11 -17.79
CA ALA A 12 12.97 2.67 -16.55
C ALA A 12 12.83 3.72 -15.44
N TYR A 13 13.02 4.99 -15.73
CA TYR A 13 12.83 6.08 -14.78
C TYR A 13 11.37 6.21 -14.34
N ALA A 14 10.43 6.11 -15.25
CA ALA A 14 9.00 6.19 -14.95
C ALA A 14 8.58 5.05 -14.01
N GLN A 15 9.04 3.82 -14.25
CA GLN A 15 8.77 2.67 -13.39
C GLN A 15 9.40 2.84 -12.01
N SER A 16 10.64 3.32 -11.92
CA SER A 16 11.32 3.58 -10.64
C SER A 16 10.60 4.65 -9.83
N ALA A 17 10.13 5.72 -10.46
CA ALA A 17 9.39 6.79 -9.79
C ALA A 17 8.05 6.28 -9.26
N ALA A 18 7.33 5.47 -10.05
CA ALA A 18 6.06 4.86 -9.62
C ALA A 18 6.26 3.91 -8.43
N THR A 19 7.31 3.09 -8.47
CA THR A 19 7.66 2.17 -7.39
C THR A 19 7.98 2.94 -6.10
N LEU A 20 8.81 3.97 -6.19
CA LEU A 20 9.16 4.80 -5.04
C LEU A 20 7.94 5.49 -4.44
N ARG A 21 7.03 5.96 -5.27
CA ARG A 21 5.79 6.58 -4.80
C ARG A 21 4.94 5.60 -3.99
N ILE A 22 4.78 4.39 -4.48
CA ILE A 22 4.00 3.35 -3.80
C ILE A 22 4.68 2.93 -2.49
N GLU A 23 6.00 2.73 -2.51
CA GLU A 23 6.76 2.38 -1.32
C GLU A 23 6.68 3.48 -0.25
N SER A 24 6.77 4.75 -0.66
CA SER A 24 6.63 5.88 0.25
C SER A 24 5.23 5.95 0.85
N LEU A 25 4.21 5.69 0.05
CA LEU A 25 2.83 5.66 0.50
C LEU A 25 2.63 4.53 1.52
N ALA A 26 3.14 3.33 1.23
CA ALA A 26 3.04 2.17 2.10
C ALA A 26 3.86 2.32 3.39
N ALA A 27 4.93 3.10 3.36
CA ALA A 27 5.78 3.34 4.53
C ALA A 27 5.01 4.01 5.68
N SER A 28 3.98 4.77 5.40
CA SER A 28 3.14 5.39 6.42
C SER A 28 2.40 4.37 7.28
N CYS A 29 2.22 3.16 6.80
CA CYS A 29 1.55 2.07 7.52
C CYS A 29 2.49 1.35 8.48
N ALA A 30 3.80 1.46 8.29
CA ALA A 30 4.81 0.68 9.00
C ALA A 30 4.87 0.98 10.49
N GLY A 31 4.58 2.21 10.90
CA GLY A 31 4.63 2.61 12.30
C GLY A 31 3.71 1.79 13.20
N CYS A 32 2.59 1.31 12.67
CA CYS A 32 1.64 0.50 13.42
C CYS A 32 1.60 -0.95 12.93
N HIS A 33 1.65 -1.18 11.62
CA HIS A 33 1.47 -2.52 11.05
C HIS A 33 2.78 -3.27 10.76
N GLY A 34 3.92 -2.66 11.08
CA GLY A 34 5.23 -3.27 10.85
C GLY A 34 5.77 -3.00 9.45
N THR A 35 7.06 -3.19 9.29
CA THR A 35 7.76 -2.99 8.02
C THR A 35 7.14 -3.86 6.94
N ASN A 36 6.76 -3.25 5.81
CA ASN A 36 6.07 -3.91 4.71
C ASN A 36 4.79 -4.63 5.14
N GLY A 37 4.14 -4.15 6.21
CA GLY A 37 2.92 -4.74 6.74
C GLY A 37 3.13 -6.04 7.51
N ARG A 38 4.37 -6.38 7.83
CA ARG A 38 4.70 -7.59 8.61
C ARG A 38 4.70 -7.26 10.10
N ALA A 39 3.52 -7.21 10.70
CA ALA A 39 3.39 -6.96 12.12
C ALA A 39 4.28 -7.92 12.92
N ALA A 40 4.93 -7.39 13.97
CA ALA A 40 5.82 -8.18 14.81
C ALA A 40 5.05 -9.34 15.46
N ALA A 41 5.75 -10.47 15.69
CA ALA A 41 5.17 -11.60 16.39
C ALA A 41 4.63 -11.16 17.76
N GLY A 42 3.42 -11.56 18.08
CA GLY A 42 2.75 -11.17 19.32
C GLY A 42 2.10 -9.80 19.31
N SER A 43 2.23 -9.03 18.23
CA SER A 43 1.57 -7.74 18.08
C SER A 43 0.05 -7.91 17.98
N ALA A 44 -0.69 -7.00 18.60
CA ALA A 44 -2.14 -6.91 18.45
C ALA A 44 -2.55 -6.30 17.10
N MET A 45 -1.60 -5.70 16.35
CA MET A 45 -1.87 -5.07 15.08
C MET A 45 -2.03 -6.09 13.97
N PRO A 46 -3.04 -5.95 13.11
CA PRO A 46 -3.23 -6.88 12.00
C PRO A 46 -2.07 -6.83 11.01
N ARG A 47 -1.68 -8.00 10.50
CA ARG A 47 -0.70 -8.14 9.45
C ARG A 47 -1.33 -7.75 8.11
N LEU A 48 -0.64 -6.89 7.35
CA LEU A 48 -1.08 -6.48 6.01
C LEU A 48 -0.37 -7.28 4.91
N ALA A 49 0.86 -7.74 5.16
CA ALA A 49 1.63 -8.48 4.17
C ALA A 49 0.91 -9.76 3.75
N GLY A 50 0.77 -9.93 2.43
CA GLY A 50 0.08 -11.09 1.86
C GLY A 50 -1.44 -11.02 1.89
N MET A 51 -2.02 -9.95 2.38
CA MET A 51 -3.48 -9.79 2.38
C MET A 51 -3.99 -9.70 0.94
N PRO A 52 -5.02 -10.47 0.56
CA PRO A 52 -5.61 -10.33 -0.77
C PRO A 52 -6.06 -8.90 -1.04
N ARG A 53 -5.77 -8.39 -2.24
CA ARG A 53 -6.02 -6.98 -2.58
C ARG A 53 -7.49 -6.56 -2.43
N ASP A 54 -8.40 -7.43 -2.78
CA ASP A 54 -9.84 -7.12 -2.67
C ASP A 54 -10.25 -6.96 -1.22
N ARG A 55 -9.71 -7.78 -0.33
CA ARG A 55 -9.96 -7.70 1.09
C ARG A 55 -9.39 -6.41 1.68
N PHE A 56 -8.16 -6.05 1.32
CA PHE A 56 -7.53 -4.81 1.76
C PHE A 56 -8.39 -3.60 1.35
N ALA A 57 -8.75 -3.52 0.08
CA ALA A 57 -9.54 -2.42 -0.45
C ALA A 57 -10.92 -2.33 0.21
N ALA A 58 -11.59 -3.47 0.41
CA ALA A 58 -12.90 -3.51 1.06
C ALA A 58 -12.82 -3.04 2.51
N GLN A 59 -11.80 -3.44 3.26
CA GLN A 59 -11.60 -3.00 4.64
C GLN A 59 -11.31 -1.51 4.74
N MET A 60 -10.47 -0.98 3.85
CA MET A 60 -10.17 0.45 3.82
C MET A 60 -11.43 1.28 3.54
N ARG A 61 -12.26 0.85 2.59
CA ARG A 61 -13.54 1.52 2.32
C ARG A 61 -14.48 1.46 3.52
N ALA A 62 -14.54 0.31 4.18
CA ALA A 62 -15.38 0.15 5.38
C ALA A 62 -14.94 1.12 6.49
N PHE A 63 -13.65 1.34 6.67
CA PHE A 63 -13.15 2.35 7.61
C PHE A 63 -13.52 3.76 7.17
N GLN A 64 -13.35 4.09 5.88
CA GLN A 64 -13.71 5.41 5.34
C GLN A 64 -15.19 5.74 5.56
N GLU A 65 -16.04 4.74 5.46
CA GLU A 65 -17.50 4.88 5.58
C GLU A 65 -18.03 4.65 6.98
N ASN A 66 -17.14 4.48 7.97
CA ASN A 66 -17.48 4.19 9.37
C ASN A 66 -18.36 2.94 9.54
N ARG A 67 -18.21 1.96 8.65
CA ARG A 67 -18.92 0.68 8.70
C ARG A 67 -18.15 -0.40 9.47
N ARG A 68 -16.90 -0.11 9.84
CA ARG A 68 -16.07 -1.01 10.63
C ARG A 68 -15.55 -0.28 11.85
N PRO A 69 -15.71 -0.84 13.07
CA PRO A 69 -15.16 -0.24 14.28
C PRO A 69 -13.65 -0.13 14.23
N ALA A 70 -13.09 0.98 14.68
CA ALA A 70 -11.66 1.22 14.70
C ALA A 70 -11.31 2.26 15.74
N THR A 71 -10.07 2.20 16.25
CA THR A 71 -9.53 3.25 17.11
C THR A 71 -9.05 4.45 16.29
N VAL A 72 -8.30 4.19 15.21
CA VAL A 72 -7.71 5.24 14.37
C VAL A 72 -7.88 5.00 12.86
N MET A 73 -8.09 3.75 12.42
CA MET A 73 -8.12 3.44 10.99
C MET A 73 -9.22 4.18 10.23
N HIS A 74 -10.34 4.49 10.86
CA HIS A 74 -11.41 5.28 10.25
C HIS A 74 -10.94 6.70 9.87
N GLN A 75 -10.00 7.27 10.62
CA GLN A 75 -9.40 8.56 10.29
C GLN A 75 -8.27 8.41 9.26
N ILE A 76 -7.41 7.43 9.45
CA ILE A 76 -6.28 7.18 8.56
C ILE A 76 -6.77 6.86 7.14
N ALA A 77 -7.76 5.99 7.01
CA ALA A 77 -8.29 5.57 5.70
C ALA A 77 -8.87 6.74 4.89
N LYS A 78 -9.43 7.76 5.56
CA LYS A 78 -9.97 8.94 4.90
C LYS A 78 -8.91 9.79 4.19
N GLY A 79 -7.64 9.60 4.51
CA GLY A 79 -6.54 10.30 3.87
C GLY A 79 -6.13 9.75 2.50
N TYR A 80 -6.75 8.68 2.04
CA TYR A 80 -6.40 8.03 0.77
C TYR A 80 -7.58 8.03 -0.18
N ASP A 81 -7.29 8.27 -1.47
CA ASP A 81 -8.30 8.13 -2.53
C ASP A 81 -8.39 6.68 -3.01
N ALA A 82 -9.33 6.40 -3.90
CA ALA A 82 -9.57 5.04 -4.39
C ALA A 82 -8.36 4.46 -5.12
N GLU A 83 -7.65 5.28 -5.91
CA GLU A 83 -6.46 4.86 -6.64
C GLU A 83 -5.33 4.50 -5.69
N GLN A 84 -5.09 5.32 -4.67
CA GLN A 84 -4.07 5.05 -3.65
C GLN A 84 -4.38 3.78 -2.88
N ILE A 85 -5.65 3.54 -2.54
CA ILE A 85 -6.07 2.30 -1.87
C ILE A 85 -5.78 1.09 -2.76
N HIS A 86 -6.05 1.17 -4.07
CA HIS A 86 -5.74 0.10 -5.01
C HIS A 86 -4.23 -0.16 -5.09
N GLU A 87 -3.44 0.88 -5.14
CA GLU A 87 -1.97 0.76 -5.18
C GLU A 87 -1.43 0.11 -3.90
N LEU A 88 -1.91 0.54 -2.74
CA LEU A 88 -1.54 -0.04 -1.45
C LEU A 88 -1.98 -1.50 -1.36
N ALA A 89 -3.18 -1.82 -1.81
CA ALA A 89 -3.69 -3.18 -1.81
C ALA A 89 -2.80 -4.11 -2.61
N ALA A 90 -2.40 -3.70 -3.81
CA ALA A 90 -1.50 -4.46 -4.66
C ALA A 90 -0.10 -4.59 -4.04
N TYR A 91 0.40 -3.54 -3.41
CA TYR A 91 1.69 -3.55 -2.74
C TYR A 91 1.73 -4.58 -1.61
N PHE A 92 0.77 -4.54 -0.70
CA PHE A 92 0.76 -5.45 0.44
C PHE A 92 0.46 -6.89 0.04
N GLU A 93 -0.35 -7.12 -0.99
CA GLU A 93 -0.59 -8.48 -1.49
C GLU A 93 0.71 -9.15 -1.95
N ARG A 94 1.63 -8.37 -2.54
CA ARG A 94 2.92 -8.88 -3.02
C ARG A 94 3.93 -9.14 -1.91
N GLN A 95 3.70 -8.64 -0.71
CA GLN A 95 4.64 -8.85 0.40
C GLN A 95 4.53 -10.29 0.91
N GLY A 96 5.66 -10.97 0.95
CA GLY A 96 5.73 -12.33 1.46
C GLY A 96 5.82 -12.39 2.98
N PRO A 97 5.96 -13.58 3.52
CA PRO A 97 6.09 -13.81 4.96
C PRO A 97 7.28 -13.11 5.60
#